data_612eaad41a8072b211747c24f30d3856
#
_entry.id   612eaad41a8072b211747c24f30d3856
#
_cell.length_a   1.000
_cell.length_b   1.000
_cell.length_c   1.000
_cell.angle_alpha   90.00
_cell.angle_beta   90.00
_cell.angle_gamma   90.00
#
_symmetry.space_group_name_H-M   'P 1'
#
loop_
_entity.id
_entity.type
_entity.pdbx_description
1 polymer ?
#
loop_
_entity_poly.entity_id
_entity_poly.type
_entity_poly.pdbx_seq_one_letter_code
_entity_poly.pdbx_strand_id
1 'polypeptide(L)'
;MATILLVEDDDLVRDMLTQVLERASHKVISAANGEEATEYLHNEKPDIMVTDIIMPKKSGITLISEVKNRHPNLEIIAISGGGRLDPTGYLDLSESLGASVSFEKPIDNTALLMAIDLLLHGKKEKV
;
A
#
# COMPACT_ATOMS: atom_id res chain seq x y z
N MET A 1 14.08 1.83 -9.48
CA MET A 1 12.86 1.15 -9.95
C MET A 1 12.47 0.05 -8.99
N ALA A 2 11.21 0.02 -8.64
CA ALA A 2 10.70 -0.97 -7.69
C ALA A 2 9.45 -1.65 -8.24
N THR A 3 9.11 -2.82 -7.72
CA THR A 3 7.85 -3.48 -7.98
C THR A 3 6.90 -3.15 -6.85
N ILE A 4 5.76 -2.55 -7.18
CA ILE A 4 4.78 -2.09 -6.21
C ILE A 4 3.48 -2.85 -6.42
N LEU A 5 2.98 -3.46 -5.35
CA LEU A 5 1.64 -4.05 -5.34
C LEU A 5 0.68 -2.97 -4.85
N LEU A 6 -0.20 -2.54 -5.74
CA LEU A 6 -1.20 -1.50 -5.43
C LEU A 6 -2.55 -2.16 -5.24
N VAL A 7 -3.13 -2.01 -4.05
CA VAL A 7 -4.41 -2.60 -3.71
C VAL A 7 -5.44 -1.50 -3.50
N GLU A 8 -6.38 -1.37 -4.42
CA GLU A 8 -7.37 -0.30 -4.42
C GLU A 8 -8.62 -0.78 -5.16
N ASP A 9 -9.77 -0.70 -4.52
CA ASP A 9 -11.01 -1.19 -5.11
C ASP A 9 -11.68 -0.19 -6.07
N ASP A 10 -11.40 1.10 -5.93
CA ASP A 10 -11.95 2.11 -6.83
C ASP A 10 -11.13 2.13 -8.13
N ASP A 11 -11.80 1.82 -9.24
CA ASP A 11 -11.14 1.69 -10.54
C ASP A 11 -10.44 2.98 -10.98
N LEU A 12 -11.08 4.13 -10.76
CA LEU A 12 -10.50 5.41 -11.17
C LEU A 12 -9.27 5.76 -10.33
N VAL A 13 -9.36 5.56 -9.02
CA VAL A 13 -8.24 5.83 -8.13
C VAL A 13 -7.09 4.87 -8.44
N ARG A 14 -7.40 3.60 -8.68
CA ARG A 14 -6.38 2.59 -9.00
C ARG A 14 -5.65 2.96 -10.30
N ASP A 15 -6.39 3.37 -11.33
CA ASP A 15 -5.79 3.78 -12.59
C ASP A 15 -4.92 5.03 -12.44
N MET A 16 -5.41 6.00 -11.70
CA MET A 16 -4.66 7.24 -11.46
C MET A 16 -3.35 6.97 -10.73
N LEU A 17 -3.40 6.19 -9.67
CA LEU A 17 -2.20 5.87 -8.89
C LEU A 17 -1.24 5.02 -9.70
N THR A 18 -1.75 4.09 -10.49
CA THR A 18 -0.91 3.28 -11.38
C THR A 18 -0.11 4.17 -12.33
N GLN A 19 -0.77 5.15 -12.94
CA GLN A 19 -0.07 6.07 -13.84
C GLN A 19 1.00 6.90 -13.12
N VAL A 20 0.68 7.39 -11.94
CA VAL A 20 1.64 8.17 -11.14
C VAL A 20 2.88 7.35 -10.85
N LEU A 21 2.68 6.11 -10.42
CA LEU A 21 3.79 5.23 -10.04
C LEU A 21 4.59 4.79 -11.26
N GLU A 22 3.92 4.50 -12.38
CA GLU A 22 4.62 4.09 -13.59
C GLU A 22 5.43 5.23 -14.20
N ARG A 23 4.92 6.46 -14.10
CA ARG A 23 5.69 7.63 -14.57
C ARG A 23 6.96 7.85 -13.74
N ALA A 24 6.96 7.36 -12.52
CA ALA A 24 8.15 7.42 -11.66
C ALA A 24 9.05 6.20 -11.85
N SER A 25 8.82 5.43 -12.91
CA SER A 25 9.62 4.28 -13.32
C SER A 25 9.48 3.06 -12.41
N HIS A 26 8.36 2.95 -11.70
CA HIS A 26 8.07 1.75 -10.93
C HIS A 26 7.23 0.78 -11.75
N LYS A 27 7.40 -0.50 -11.49
CA LYS A 27 6.53 -1.53 -12.04
C LYS A 27 5.35 -1.71 -11.09
N VAL A 28 4.13 -1.64 -11.60
CA VAL A 28 2.93 -1.73 -10.76
C VAL A 28 2.16 -3.00 -11.07
N ILE A 29 1.87 -3.76 -10.03
CA ILE A 29 0.93 -4.87 -10.08
C ILE A 29 -0.29 -4.40 -9.30
N SER A 30 -1.46 -4.40 -9.92
CA SER A 30 -2.66 -3.89 -9.26
C SER A 30 -3.59 -5.01 -8.83
N ALA A 31 -4.24 -4.81 -7.71
CA ALA A 31 -5.25 -5.71 -7.18
C ALA A 31 -6.48 -4.89 -6.79
N ALA A 32 -7.66 -5.40 -7.08
CA ALA A 32 -8.90 -4.68 -6.80
C ALA A 32 -9.42 -4.91 -5.38
N ASN A 33 -8.85 -5.86 -4.67
CA ASN A 33 -9.27 -6.17 -3.29
C ASN A 33 -8.17 -6.98 -2.59
N GLY A 34 -8.38 -7.21 -1.30
CA GLY A 34 -7.38 -7.92 -0.49
C GLY A 34 -7.19 -9.38 -0.86
N GLU A 35 -8.23 -10.02 -1.41
CA GLU A 35 -8.09 -11.41 -1.85
C GLU A 35 -7.16 -11.53 -3.04
N GLU A 36 -7.31 -10.64 -4.02
CA GLU A 36 -6.40 -10.62 -5.17
C GLU A 36 -4.97 -10.34 -4.75
N ALA A 37 -4.80 -9.42 -3.79
CA ALA A 37 -3.47 -9.10 -3.27
C ALA A 37 -2.84 -10.33 -2.59
N THR A 38 -3.62 -11.04 -1.79
CA THR A 38 -3.14 -12.24 -1.10
C THR A 38 -2.71 -13.30 -2.12
N GLU A 39 -3.49 -13.48 -3.16
CA GLU A 39 -3.20 -14.45 -4.20
C GLU A 39 -1.88 -14.12 -4.92
N TYR A 40 -1.68 -12.85 -5.27
CA TYR A 40 -0.42 -12.42 -5.85
C TYR A 40 0.76 -12.71 -4.93
N LEU A 41 0.61 -12.44 -3.64
CA LEU A 41 1.68 -12.59 -2.66
C LEU A 41 2.06 -14.04 -2.37
N HIS A 42 1.22 -15.00 -2.77
CA HIS A 42 1.59 -16.42 -2.63
C HIS A 42 2.78 -16.79 -3.51
N ASN A 43 2.92 -16.16 -4.66
CA ASN A 43 3.93 -16.53 -5.65
C ASN A 43 4.95 -15.44 -5.92
N GLU A 44 4.67 -14.22 -5.53
CA GLU A 44 5.50 -13.06 -5.89
C GLU A 44 5.81 -12.22 -4.66
N LYS A 45 6.92 -11.50 -4.73
CA LYS A 45 7.32 -10.59 -3.65
C LYS A 45 7.54 -9.19 -4.24
N PRO A 46 6.60 -8.26 -3.99
CA PRO A 46 6.86 -6.88 -4.37
C PRO A 46 7.84 -6.24 -3.41
N ASP A 47 8.38 -5.10 -3.78
CA ASP A 47 9.24 -4.32 -2.90
C ASP A 47 8.43 -3.53 -1.88
N ILE A 48 7.27 -3.06 -2.28
CA ILE A 48 6.37 -2.27 -1.43
C ILE A 48 4.93 -2.65 -1.76
N MET A 49 4.07 -2.66 -0.75
CA MET A 49 2.62 -2.76 -0.96
C MET A 49 1.98 -1.44 -0.57
N VAL A 50 1.16 -0.88 -1.45
CA VAL A 50 0.34 0.30 -1.19
C VAL A 50 -1.10 -0.17 -1.16
N THR A 51 -1.78 -0.05 -0.03
CA THR A 51 -3.14 -0.58 0.10
C THR A 51 -4.10 0.40 0.73
N ASP A 52 -5.31 0.47 0.15
CA ASP A 52 -6.43 1.12 0.80
C ASP A 52 -6.82 0.31 2.04
N ILE A 53 -7.30 0.97 3.06
CA ILE A 53 -7.73 0.30 4.30
C ILE A 53 -9.17 -0.19 4.17
N ILE A 54 -10.06 0.63 3.61
CA ILE A 54 -11.49 0.29 3.52
C ILE A 54 -11.80 -0.27 2.14
N MET A 55 -12.00 -1.57 2.09
CA MET A 55 -12.27 -2.29 0.84
C MET A 55 -13.30 -3.39 1.09
N PRO A 56 -14.06 -3.78 0.06
CA PRO A 56 -14.93 -4.95 0.18
C PRO A 56 -14.12 -6.23 0.28
N LYS A 57 -14.75 -7.29 0.70
CA LYS A 57 -14.20 -8.63 0.90
C LYS A 57 -13.19 -8.64 2.03
N LYS A 58 -11.90 -8.43 1.75
CA LYS A 58 -10.88 -8.40 2.79
C LYS A 58 -10.44 -6.95 3.00
N SER A 59 -10.62 -6.43 4.21
CA SER A 59 -10.22 -5.05 4.51
C SER A 59 -8.70 -4.91 4.50
N GLY A 60 -8.25 -3.67 4.30
CA GLY A 60 -6.81 -3.40 4.33
C GLY A 60 -6.18 -3.66 5.69
N ILE A 61 -6.93 -3.47 6.76
CA ILE A 61 -6.44 -3.80 8.11
C ILE A 61 -6.11 -5.28 8.24
N THR A 62 -7.04 -6.14 7.81
CA THR A 62 -6.81 -7.58 7.82
C THR A 62 -5.64 -7.94 6.90
N LEU A 63 -5.60 -7.36 5.71
CA LEU A 63 -4.53 -7.62 4.76
C LEU A 63 -3.16 -7.25 5.33
N ILE A 64 -3.03 -6.08 5.93
CA ILE A 64 -1.76 -5.62 6.52
C ILE A 64 -1.30 -6.61 7.60
N SER A 65 -2.20 -7.02 8.47
CA SER A 65 -1.88 -7.95 9.54
C SER A 65 -1.38 -9.29 9.00
N GLU A 66 -2.09 -9.85 8.02
CA GLU A 66 -1.70 -11.12 7.40
C GLU A 66 -0.36 -11.03 6.67
N VAL A 67 -0.18 -9.93 5.93
CA VAL A 67 1.04 -9.74 5.14
C VAL A 67 2.26 -9.58 6.05
N LYS A 68 2.13 -8.84 7.14
CA LYS A 68 3.26 -8.68 8.07
C LYS A 68 3.63 -9.98 8.76
N ASN A 69 2.68 -10.87 8.99
CA ASN A 69 2.98 -12.18 9.56
C ASN A 69 3.80 -13.04 8.59
N ARG A 70 3.50 -12.98 7.30
CA ARG A 70 4.16 -13.81 6.29
C ARG A 70 5.37 -13.15 5.66
N HIS A 71 5.36 -11.83 5.57
CA HIS A 71 6.40 -11.05 4.92
C HIS A 71 6.82 -9.90 5.84
N PRO A 72 7.48 -10.20 6.95
CA PRO A 72 7.76 -9.18 7.98
C PRO A 72 8.64 -8.04 7.48
N ASN A 73 9.39 -8.25 6.41
CA ASN A 73 10.28 -7.22 5.87
C ASN A 73 9.65 -6.39 4.74
N LEU A 74 8.42 -6.72 4.35
CA LEU A 74 7.75 -5.97 3.29
C LEU A 74 7.30 -4.60 3.82
N GLU A 75 7.70 -3.54 3.11
CA GLU A 75 7.25 -2.20 3.45
C GLU A 75 5.81 -2.00 2.97
N ILE A 76 4.99 -1.40 3.81
CA ILE A 76 3.57 -1.20 3.53
C ILE A 76 3.19 0.25 3.71
N ILE A 77 2.52 0.82 2.71
CA ILE A 77 1.92 2.14 2.79
C ILE A 77 0.41 1.97 2.83
N ALA A 78 -0.21 2.50 3.87
CA ALA A 78 -1.66 2.43 4.04
C ALA A 78 -2.31 3.74 3.60
N ILE A 79 -3.47 3.63 2.95
CA ILE A 79 -4.22 4.80 2.48
C ILE A 79 -5.64 4.69 3.02
N SER A 80 -6.13 5.76 3.66
CA SER A 80 -7.49 5.81 4.17
C SER A 80 -8.29 6.89 3.46
N GLY A 81 -9.41 6.51 2.88
CA GLY A 81 -10.34 7.47 2.33
C GLY A 81 -11.03 8.21 3.47
N GLY A 82 -11.02 9.53 3.40
CA GLY A 82 -11.71 10.34 4.37
C GLY A 82 -13.20 10.05 4.31
N GLY A 83 -13.68 9.19 5.10
CA GLY A 83 -15.07 8.83 5.14
C GLY A 83 -15.74 9.32 6.39
N ARG A 84 -16.86 8.72 6.68
CA ARG A 84 -17.67 9.04 7.86
C ARG A 84 -17.06 8.47 9.13
N LEU A 85 -16.16 7.51 8.97
CA LEU A 85 -15.46 6.92 10.10
C LEU A 85 -14.22 7.76 10.36
N ASP A 86 -13.74 7.72 11.57
CA ASP A 86 -12.55 8.46 11.95
C ASP A 86 -11.34 7.95 11.16
N PRO A 87 -10.87 8.65 10.12
CA PRO A 87 -9.73 8.19 9.34
C PRO A 87 -8.46 8.11 10.19
N THR A 88 -8.33 9.00 11.16
CA THR A 88 -7.17 9.01 12.04
C THR A 88 -7.06 7.71 12.83
N GLY A 89 -8.19 7.20 13.32
CA GLY A 89 -8.20 5.94 14.05
C GLY A 89 -7.74 4.77 13.20
N TYR A 90 -8.18 4.73 11.94
CA TYR A 90 -7.77 3.66 11.01
C TYR A 90 -6.30 3.76 10.66
N LEU A 91 -5.80 4.99 10.45
CA LEU A 91 -4.40 5.19 10.12
C LEU A 91 -3.50 4.75 11.27
N ASP A 92 -3.84 5.14 12.50
CA ASP A 92 -3.09 4.73 13.67
C ASP A 92 -3.09 3.22 13.83
N LEU A 93 -4.24 2.58 13.62
CA LEU A 93 -4.35 1.13 13.70
C LEU A 93 -3.48 0.45 12.65
N SER A 94 -3.49 0.97 11.42
CA SER A 94 -2.68 0.36 10.36
C SER A 94 -1.20 0.42 10.68
N GLU A 95 -0.73 1.52 11.26
CA GLU A 95 0.67 1.65 11.65
C GLU A 95 1.01 0.70 12.80
N SER A 96 0.11 0.55 13.75
CA SER A 96 0.30 -0.41 14.85
C SER A 96 0.41 -1.84 14.34
N LEU A 97 -0.27 -2.17 13.25
CA LEU A 97 -0.25 -3.51 12.67
C LEU A 97 0.91 -3.74 11.72
N GLY A 98 1.66 -2.70 11.39
CA GLY A 98 2.86 -2.87 10.60
C GLY A 98 2.99 -2.02 9.35
N ALA A 99 2.05 -1.11 9.09
CA ALA A 99 2.22 -0.18 7.97
C ALA A 99 3.37 0.78 8.29
N SER A 100 4.25 0.98 7.32
CA SER A 100 5.42 1.84 7.50
C SER A 100 5.04 3.31 7.50
N VAL A 101 4.08 3.68 6.67
CA VAL A 101 3.59 5.05 6.50
C VAL A 101 2.11 4.99 6.17
N SER A 102 1.36 6.02 6.51
CA SER A 102 -0.05 6.10 6.17
C SER A 102 -0.40 7.47 5.61
N PHE A 103 -1.39 7.50 4.72
CA PHE A 103 -1.86 8.72 4.07
C PHE A 103 -3.38 8.78 4.08
N GLU A 104 -3.92 10.01 4.16
CA GLU A 104 -5.35 10.23 3.96
C GLU A 104 -5.61 10.63 2.51
N LYS A 105 -6.77 10.25 1.98
CA LYS A 105 -7.22 10.74 0.68
C LYS A 105 -7.80 12.16 0.83
N PRO A 106 -7.65 13.04 -0.15
CA PRO A 106 -6.93 12.82 -1.41
C PRO A 106 -5.42 12.78 -1.20
N ILE A 107 -4.77 11.88 -1.92
CA ILE A 107 -3.34 11.64 -1.75
C ILE A 107 -2.54 12.72 -2.45
N ASP A 108 -1.54 13.26 -1.75
CA ASP A 108 -0.53 14.09 -2.38
C ASP A 108 0.45 13.17 -3.10
N ASN A 109 0.42 13.18 -4.43
CA ASN A 109 1.24 12.28 -5.23
C ASN A 109 2.73 12.47 -4.98
N THR A 110 3.16 13.71 -4.79
CA THR A 110 4.57 13.99 -4.49
C THR A 110 4.98 13.37 -3.16
N ALA A 111 4.14 13.50 -2.14
CA ALA A 111 4.42 12.93 -0.83
C ALA A 111 4.46 11.40 -0.91
N LEU A 112 3.58 10.79 -1.69
CA LEU A 112 3.58 9.33 -1.87
C LEU A 112 4.86 8.86 -2.51
N LEU A 113 5.30 9.52 -3.60
CA LEU A 113 6.53 9.15 -4.29
C LEU A 113 7.75 9.33 -3.39
N MET A 114 7.79 10.38 -2.60
CA MET A 114 8.87 10.60 -1.64
C MET A 114 8.92 9.50 -0.57
N ALA A 115 7.77 9.10 -0.07
CA ALA A 115 7.71 8.03 0.92
C ALA A 115 8.23 6.72 0.34
N ILE A 116 7.86 6.40 -0.91
CA ILE A 116 8.33 5.20 -1.58
C ILE A 116 9.85 5.23 -1.70
N ASP A 117 10.40 6.35 -2.16
CA ASP A 117 11.85 6.48 -2.29
C ASP A 117 12.57 6.31 -0.96
N LEU A 118 12.05 6.92 0.09
CA LEU A 118 12.66 6.80 1.41
C LEU A 118 12.65 5.35 1.92
N LEU A 119 11.55 4.65 1.72
CA LEU A 119 11.47 3.26 2.14
C LEU A 119 12.42 2.36 1.35
N LEU A 120 12.56 2.62 0.06
CA LEU A 120 13.48 1.85 -0.78
C LEU A 120 14.93 2.12 -0.41
N HIS A 121 15.29 3.37 -0.17
CA HIS A 121 16.64 3.74 0.24
C HIS A 121 16.98 3.18 1.61
N GLY A 122 16.03 3.21 2.54
CA GLY A 122 16.24 2.63 3.85
C GLY A 122 16.57 1.15 3.80
N LYS A 123 15.92 0.41 2.89
CA LYS A 123 16.24 -1.00 2.68
C LYS A 123 17.66 -1.20 2.18
N LYS A 124 18.11 -0.34 1.26
CA LYS A 124 19.47 -0.43 0.71
C LYS A 124 20.52 -0.10 1.76
N GLU A 125 20.23 0.86 2.60
CA GLU A 125 21.17 1.31 3.64
C GLU A 125 21.35 0.30 4.76
N LYS A 126 20.42 -0.60 4.91
CA LYS A 126 20.47 -1.63 5.95
C LYS A 126 21.33 -2.84 5.59
N VAL A 127 21.87 -2.84 4.44
CA VAL A 127 22.72 -3.97 3.97
C VAL A 127 24.08 -4.01 4.65
#